data_0991f92982b6ef31a9b7fb0fa3548c6c
#
_entry.id   0991f92982b6ef31a9b7fb0fa3548c6c
#
_cell.length_a   1.000
_cell.length_b   1.000
_cell.length_c   1.000
_cell.angle_alpha   90.00
_cell.angle_beta   90.00
_cell.angle_gamma   90.00
#
_symmetry.space_group_name_H-M   'P 1'
#
loop_
_entity.id
_entity.type
_entity.pdbx_description
1 polymer ?
#
loop_
_entity_poly.entity_id
_entity_poly.type
_entity_poly.pdbx_seq_one_letter_code
_entity_poly.pdbx_strand_id
1 'polypeptide(L)'
;MIPKQIIARSMMFACVLLSACGHSGEENPQPGKPEPEKPVEEENYLTVTTRNGAPVESYEQSFAAFAQTLVVRSNVKWEVSAGNAAAWLHVEATSAATAEVAIEVNTGREVRSGTIVFTTTDPKVRVEIPVRQNFGETIGRAPIRDLMLIYDGYDDGRAFDDKRFAKYAASDDDAPQWLFDGYLFLTAHRGGKSFSGGLNRPASNKQDWEAIVDFYLEDTHSIPALDRAVGALRDQIGGTFHRRKVVIFMPEPQEGQTDWGEIDGKAMDFSNYPDRIAACKWYVDMVVEKFAQHDFRNIQLAGIYWFPEHGGFISTYMKQVAEYIHSKNLDYRWIPYYGAFGHADWKKYGFDYAYYQPNYCFSTTIPRQRLYDACAEALSADMGLEVEFDSNYAFERNVAYIDVYEELGILEKSNLAYYGGTSFYIG
;
A
#
# COMPACT_ATOMS: atom_id res chain seq x y z
N MET A 1 1.71 17.75 8.17
CA MET A 1 0.87 17.61 9.37
C MET A 1 0.42 16.17 9.40
N ILE A 2 0.93 15.38 10.36
CA ILE A 2 0.76 13.92 10.44
C ILE A 2 -0.69 13.61 10.83
N PRO A 3 -1.35 12.61 10.24
CA PRO A 3 -2.67 12.16 10.68
C PRO A 3 -2.67 11.80 12.17
N LYS A 4 -3.65 12.27 12.93
CA LYS A 4 -3.80 12.02 14.38
C LYS A 4 -3.74 10.53 14.80
N GLN A 5 -3.91 9.60 13.88
CA GLN A 5 -3.77 8.17 14.13
C GLN A 5 -2.36 7.74 14.60
N ILE A 6 -1.31 8.48 14.26
CA ILE A 6 0.07 8.17 14.67
C ILE A 6 0.29 8.52 16.16
N ILE A 7 -0.46 9.50 16.69
CA ILE A 7 -0.31 9.96 18.08
C ILE A 7 -0.96 9.01 19.09
N ALA A 8 -2.02 8.30 18.72
CA ALA A 8 -2.79 7.44 19.63
C ALA A 8 -2.12 6.08 19.95
N ARG A 9 -1.14 5.63 19.16
CA ARG A 9 -0.47 4.34 19.37
C ARG A 9 0.81 4.38 20.17
N SER A 10 1.38 5.56 20.47
CA SER A 10 2.66 5.72 21.18
C SER A 10 2.53 5.99 22.70
N MET A 11 1.31 6.02 23.27
CA MET A 11 1.11 6.30 24.69
C MET A 11 0.44 5.15 25.43
N MET A 12 1.08 3.98 25.48
CA MET A 12 0.69 2.95 26.44
C MET A 12 1.88 2.06 26.80
N PHE A 13 2.84 2.60 27.52
CA PHE A 13 3.74 1.83 28.39
C PHE A 13 4.59 2.77 29.24
N ALA A 14 4.06 3.24 30.35
CA ALA A 14 4.81 3.64 31.53
C ALA A 14 3.84 4.10 32.62
N CYS A 15 3.65 3.31 33.63
CA CYS A 15 3.43 3.73 35.02
C CYS A 15 2.92 2.56 35.86
N VAL A 16 3.87 1.90 36.53
CA VAL A 16 3.61 1.39 37.89
C VAL A 16 4.97 1.32 38.59
N LEU A 17 5.22 2.28 39.42
CA LEU A 17 6.12 2.12 40.56
C LEU A 17 5.79 3.21 41.62
N LEU A 18 5.79 2.76 42.86
CA LEU A 18 5.84 3.48 44.13
C LEU A 18 4.52 3.65 44.88
N SER A 19 4.39 2.83 45.90
CA SER A 19 4.29 3.30 47.31
C SER A 19 4.11 2.14 48.27
N ALA A 20 4.98 2.04 49.26
CA ALA A 20 4.52 1.89 50.64
C ALA A 20 5.75 1.90 51.58
N CYS A 21 5.83 2.94 52.39
CA CYS A 21 6.55 2.95 53.66
C CYS A 21 5.70 2.32 54.76
N GLY A 22 6.33 1.57 55.64
CA GLY A 22 5.76 1.10 56.90
C GLY A 22 6.84 0.68 57.86
N HIS A 23 7.02 1.49 58.90
CA HIS A 23 7.97 1.34 60.04
C HIS A 23 7.47 0.35 61.08
N SER A 24 8.40 -0.47 61.65
CA SER A 24 8.52 -0.78 63.10
C SER A 24 9.58 -1.88 63.26
N GLY A 25 10.65 -1.69 63.88
CA GLY A 25 11.11 -1.74 65.24
C GLY A 25 11.74 -3.05 65.69
N GLU A 26 13.08 -2.98 66.00
CA GLU A 26 13.83 -3.84 66.97
C GLU A 26 14.07 -5.32 66.62
N GLU A 27 15.26 -5.74 66.46
CA GLU A 27 16.36 -6.14 67.38
C GLU A 27 17.59 -6.61 66.59
N ASN A 28 18.78 -6.25 67.14
CA ASN A 28 20.09 -6.52 66.60
C ASN A 28 20.60 -7.86 67.09
N PRO A 29 21.06 -8.77 66.24
CA PRO A 29 22.15 -9.68 66.57
C PRO A 29 23.34 -9.56 65.61
N GLN A 30 24.48 -9.72 66.07
CA GLN A 30 25.83 -9.55 65.53
C GLN A 30 26.11 -10.12 64.15
N PRO A 31 27.09 -9.57 63.41
CA PRO A 31 27.37 -9.91 62.01
C PRO A 31 28.02 -11.31 61.93
N GLY A 32 27.24 -12.23 61.34
CA GLY A 32 27.77 -13.44 60.77
C GLY A 32 28.59 -13.10 59.52
N LYS A 33 29.75 -13.79 59.37
CA LYS A 33 30.56 -13.69 58.16
C LYS A 33 29.64 -13.81 56.89
N PRO A 34 29.83 -12.97 55.88
CA PRO A 34 29.11 -13.15 54.62
C PRO A 34 29.52 -14.49 54.00
N GLU A 35 28.56 -15.38 53.81
CA GLU A 35 28.72 -16.48 52.88
C GLU A 35 29.05 -15.89 51.50
N PRO A 36 29.98 -16.52 50.76
CA PRO A 36 30.25 -16.07 49.38
C PRO A 36 28.94 -16.17 48.59
N GLU A 37 28.47 -15.03 48.08
CA GLU A 37 27.35 -14.99 47.12
C GLU A 37 27.68 -15.99 46.02
N LYS A 38 26.77 -16.98 45.82
CA LYS A 38 26.84 -17.83 44.63
C LYS A 38 26.80 -16.91 43.43
N PRO A 39 27.68 -17.13 42.43
CA PRO A 39 27.60 -16.38 41.18
C PRO A 39 26.16 -16.50 40.65
N VAL A 40 25.53 -15.37 40.42
CA VAL A 40 24.28 -15.33 39.70
C VAL A 40 24.64 -15.84 38.29
N GLU A 41 24.23 -17.04 37.95
CA GLU A 41 24.34 -17.53 36.58
C GLU A 41 23.50 -16.59 35.72
N GLU A 42 24.16 -15.73 34.93
CA GLU A 42 23.46 -14.91 33.94
C GLU A 42 22.75 -15.84 32.98
N GLU A 43 21.42 -15.71 32.88
CA GLU A 43 20.64 -16.47 31.92
C GLU A 43 21.16 -16.19 30.51
N ASN A 44 21.35 -17.24 29.72
CA ASN A 44 21.73 -17.09 28.33
C ASN A 44 20.64 -16.38 27.54
N TYR A 45 21.03 -15.43 26.70
CA TYR A 45 20.14 -14.72 25.84
C TYR A 45 20.61 -14.77 24.38
N LEU A 46 19.66 -14.63 23.47
CA LEU A 46 19.87 -14.54 22.02
C LEU A 46 18.83 -13.61 21.44
N THR A 47 19.25 -12.53 20.81
CA THR A 47 18.37 -11.59 20.12
C THR A 47 18.87 -11.34 18.71
N VAL A 48 17.92 -11.23 17.75
CA VAL A 48 18.21 -11.01 16.35
C VAL A 48 17.43 -9.78 15.88
N THR A 49 18.17 -8.82 15.31
CA THR A 49 17.61 -7.55 14.86
C THR A 49 18.15 -7.18 13.47
N THR A 50 17.50 -6.25 12.81
CA THR A 50 18.08 -5.53 11.66
C THR A 50 19.24 -4.64 12.11
N ARG A 51 20.00 -4.08 11.17
CA ARG A 51 21.06 -3.11 11.49
C ARG A 51 20.56 -1.88 12.25
N ASN A 52 19.28 -1.52 12.08
CA ASN A 52 18.64 -0.39 12.76
C ASN A 52 18.08 -0.75 14.15
N GLY A 53 18.28 -1.99 14.60
CA GLY A 53 17.82 -2.44 15.91
C GLY A 53 16.37 -2.93 15.97
N ALA A 54 15.64 -2.93 14.86
CA ALA A 54 14.29 -3.46 14.81
C ALA A 54 14.30 -5.00 14.91
N PRO A 55 13.43 -5.63 15.71
CA PRO A 55 13.31 -7.09 15.78
C PRO A 55 12.88 -7.64 14.43
N VAL A 56 13.37 -8.83 14.08
CA VAL A 56 12.96 -9.55 12.87
C VAL A 56 12.08 -10.70 13.29
N GLU A 57 10.77 -10.56 13.04
CA GLU A 57 9.78 -11.57 13.41
C GLU A 57 9.51 -12.57 12.27
N SER A 58 9.54 -12.11 11.02
CA SER A 58 9.36 -12.94 9.83
C SER A 58 9.88 -12.25 8.56
N TYR A 59 10.02 -13.01 7.49
CA TYR A 59 10.24 -12.50 6.14
C TYR A 59 9.07 -12.88 5.23
N GLU A 60 8.37 -11.88 4.71
CA GLU A 60 7.45 -12.01 3.58
C GLU A 60 8.12 -11.44 2.33
N GLN A 61 8.63 -12.30 1.47
CA GLN A 61 9.42 -11.89 0.31
C GLN A 61 8.68 -12.07 -1.01
N SER A 62 9.03 -11.21 -1.97
CA SER A 62 8.67 -11.42 -3.36
C SER A 62 9.37 -12.67 -3.91
N PHE A 63 9.10 -13.00 -5.17
CA PHE A 63 9.83 -14.07 -5.87
C PHE A 63 11.31 -13.76 -6.12
N ALA A 64 11.69 -12.47 -6.10
CA ALA A 64 13.03 -12.03 -6.41
C ALA A 64 14.06 -12.43 -5.34
N ALA A 65 15.32 -12.47 -5.72
CA ALA A 65 16.42 -12.67 -4.79
C ALA A 65 16.46 -11.51 -3.76
N PHE A 66 16.83 -11.86 -2.54
CA PHE A 66 16.92 -10.91 -1.42
C PHE A 66 18.15 -11.23 -0.58
N ALA A 67 18.83 -10.22 -0.05
CA ALA A 67 19.90 -10.39 0.91
C ALA A 67 19.86 -9.32 1.99
N GLN A 68 20.14 -9.71 3.25
CA GLN A 68 20.17 -8.80 4.38
C GLN A 68 21.17 -9.27 5.43
N THR A 69 21.89 -8.31 6.05
CA THR A 69 22.70 -8.57 7.24
C THR A 69 21.86 -8.36 8.49
N LEU A 70 21.89 -9.36 9.38
CA LEU A 70 21.27 -9.32 10.70
C LEU A 70 22.31 -9.06 11.77
N VAL A 71 21.91 -8.37 12.85
CA VAL A 71 22.69 -8.16 14.06
C VAL A 71 22.24 -9.17 15.09
N VAL A 72 23.19 -9.95 15.60
CA VAL A 72 22.95 -10.98 16.60
C VAL A 72 23.62 -10.57 17.91
N ARG A 73 22.88 -10.59 19.00
CA ARG A 73 23.44 -10.36 20.35
C ARG A 73 23.18 -11.58 21.22
N SER A 74 24.24 -12.10 21.78
CA SER A 74 24.22 -13.25 22.68
C SER A 74 25.39 -13.18 23.63
N ASN A 75 25.24 -13.65 24.87
CA ASN A 75 26.31 -13.78 25.82
C ASN A 75 27.06 -15.13 25.70
N VAL A 76 26.61 -16.01 24.81
CA VAL A 76 27.26 -17.31 24.53
C VAL A 76 27.36 -17.53 23.01
N LYS A 77 28.18 -18.53 22.64
CA LYS A 77 28.33 -18.90 21.23
C LYS A 77 26.95 -19.35 20.64
N TRP A 78 26.67 -18.89 19.43
CA TRP A 78 25.48 -19.21 18.69
C TRP A 78 25.81 -19.76 17.30
N GLU A 79 24.82 -20.44 16.71
CA GLU A 79 24.86 -20.97 15.35
C GLU A 79 23.55 -20.60 14.65
N VAL A 80 23.59 -20.57 13.30
CA VAL A 80 22.43 -20.30 12.47
C VAL A 80 22.28 -21.34 11.38
N SER A 81 21.06 -21.68 11.02
CA SER A 81 20.74 -22.59 9.92
C SER A 81 19.43 -22.21 9.21
N ALA A 82 19.30 -22.63 7.95
CA ALA A 82 18.07 -22.48 7.15
C ALA A 82 17.07 -23.63 7.33
N GLY A 83 17.30 -24.51 8.30
CA GLY A 83 16.43 -25.65 8.53
C GLY A 83 16.26 -26.53 7.28
N ASN A 84 15.01 -26.76 6.89
CA ASN A 84 14.63 -27.55 5.70
C ASN A 84 14.69 -26.75 4.38
N ALA A 85 15.00 -25.47 4.41
CA ALA A 85 14.94 -24.57 3.25
C ALA A 85 16.33 -24.26 2.64
N ALA A 86 17.39 -24.97 3.04
CA ALA A 86 18.78 -24.72 2.64
C ALA A 86 19.03 -24.73 1.11
N ALA A 87 18.09 -25.25 0.32
CA ALA A 87 18.21 -25.24 -1.13
C ALA A 87 18.02 -23.87 -1.77
N TRP A 88 17.42 -22.89 -1.06
CA TRP A 88 17.08 -21.59 -1.58
C TRP A 88 17.20 -20.46 -0.55
N LEU A 89 17.34 -20.82 0.71
CA LEU A 89 17.51 -19.92 1.86
C LEU A 89 18.89 -20.18 2.45
N HIS A 90 19.81 -19.25 2.24
CA HIS A 90 21.17 -19.36 2.73
C HIS A 90 21.36 -18.43 3.91
N VAL A 91 21.92 -18.95 4.98
CA VAL A 91 22.23 -18.16 6.17
C VAL A 91 23.58 -18.59 6.72
N GLU A 92 24.41 -17.62 7.04
CA GLU A 92 25.72 -17.85 7.61
C GLU A 92 26.09 -16.81 8.64
N ALA A 93 26.83 -17.22 9.68
CA ALA A 93 27.41 -16.30 10.63
C ALA A 93 28.66 -15.64 10.01
N THR A 94 28.58 -14.35 9.76
CA THR A 94 29.71 -13.57 9.20
C THR A 94 30.65 -13.01 10.26
N SER A 95 30.18 -12.96 11.53
CA SER A 95 30.98 -12.64 12.72
C SER A 95 30.29 -13.17 13.96
N ALA A 96 30.88 -12.95 15.13
CA ALA A 96 30.25 -13.27 16.42
C ALA A 96 28.98 -12.43 16.69
N ALA A 97 28.75 -11.34 15.94
CA ALA A 97 27.65 -10.40 16.13
C ALA A 97 26.78 -10.19 14.89
N THR A 98 27.06 -10.87 13.78
CA THR A 98 26.34 -10.69 12.52
C THR A 98 26.11 -12.00 11.79
N ALA A 99 24.95 -12.11 11.15
CA ALA A 99 24.65 -13.17 10.19
C ALA A 99 24.18 -12.54 8.87
N GLU A 100 24.47 -13.19 7.77
CA GLU A 100 23.95 -12.85 6.45
C GLU A 100 22.84 -13.82 6.06
N VAL A 101 21.73 -13.27 5.56
CA VAL A 101 20.60 -14.00 5.02
C VAL A 101 20.55 -13.71 3.53
N ALA A 102 20.53 -14.74 2.70
CA ALA A 102 20.32 -14.64 1.26
C ALA A 102 19.20 -15.60 0.82
N ILE A 103 18.23 -15.07 0.10
CA ILE A 103 17.08 -15.79 -0.45
C ILE A 103 17.22 -15.78 -1.96
N GLU A 104 17.25 -16.95 -2.58
CA GLU A 104 17.33 -17.05 -4.04
C GLU A 104 16.02 -16.68 -4.73
N VAL A 105 16.07 -16.36 -6.02
CA VAL A 105 14.88 -16.17 -6.86
C VAL A 105 14.00 -17.40 -6.78
N ASN A 106 12.70 -17.21 -6.52
CA ASN A 106 11.72 -18.30 -6.65
C ASN A 106 11.26 -18.41 -8.11
N THR A 107 11.89 -19.28 -8.87
CA THR A 107 11.53 -19.57 -10.25
C THR A 107 10.36 -20.59 -10.38
N GLY A 108 9.87 -21.11 -9.25
CA GLY A 108 8.74 -22.03 -9.22
C GLY A 108 7.40 -21.34 -9.41
N ARG A 109 6.34 -22.10 -9.38
CA ARG A 109 4.95 -21.62 -9.50
C ARG A 109 4.17 -21.71 -8.18
N GLU A 110 4.87 -21.94 -7.08
CA GLU A 110 4.28 -22.09 -5.75
C GLU A 110 5.04 -21.23 -4.73
N VAL A 111 4.30 -20.79 -3.72
CA VAL A 111 4.88 -20.15 -2.55
C VAL A 111 5.76 -21.16 -1.85
N ARG A 112 6.97 -20.75 -1.47
CA ARG A 112 7.84 -21.57 -0.65
C ARG A 112 8.04 -20.97 0.73
N SER A 113 8.17 -21.81 1.73
CA SER A 113 8.34 -21.41 3.12
C SER A 113 9.54 -22.13 3.73
N GLY A 114 10.21 -21.44 4.64
CA GLY A 114 11.34 -21.95 5.39
C GLY A 114 11.42 -21.28 6.75
N THR A 115 12.43 -21.60 7.53
CA THR A 115 12.66 -20.98 8.84
C THR A 115 14.16 -20.80 9.04
N ILE A 116 14.57 -19.58 9.38
CA ILE A 116 15.90 -19.30 9.87
C ILE A 116 15.91 -19.62 11.37
N VAL A 117 16.87 -20.42 11.79
CA VAL A 117 16.97 -20.88 13.17
C VAL A 117 18.30 -20.47 13.75
N PHE A 118 18.27 -19.60 14.74
CA PHE A 118 19.43 -19.24 15.56
C PHE A 118 19.35 -20.03 16.87
N THR A 119 20.45 -20.63 17.27
CA THR A 119 20.53 -21.41 18.53
C THR A 119 21.83 -21.15 19.25
N THR A 120 21.76 -21.12 20.58
CA THR A 120 22.96 -21.16 21.44
C THR A 120 23.35 -22.62 21.75
N THR A 121 24.59 -22.84 22.17
CA THR A 121 25.11 -24.21 22.40
C THR A 121 24.61 -24.83 23.69
N ASP A 122 24.63 -24.11 24.82
CA ASP A 122 24.20 -24.64 26.12
C ASP A 122 23.96 -23.50 27.15
N PRO A 123 22.80 -23.44 27.83
CA PRO A 123 21.55 -24.07 27.48
C PRO A 123 21.03 -23.52 26.13
N LYS A 124 20.21 -24.31 25.44
CA LYS A 124 19.71 -23.94 24.13
C LYS A 124 18.66 -22.83 24.21
N VAL A 125 19.05 -21.61 23.90
CA VAL A 125 18.12 -20.53 23.55
C VAL A 125 17.93 -20.56 22.04
N ARG A 126 16.69 -20.42 21.58
CA ARG A 126 16.32 -20.57 20.17
C ARG A 126 15.48 -19.39 19.73
N VAL A 127 15.83 -18.82 18.58
CA VAL A 127 15.05 -17.81 17.85
C VAL A 127 14.75 -18.36 16.48
N GLU A 128 13.48 -18.40 16.12
CA GLU A 128 13.01 -18.82 14.81
C GLU A 128 12.41 -17.66 14.08
N ILE A 129 12.82 -17.47 12.82
CA ILE A 129 12.33 -16.43 11.93
C ILE A 129 11.71 -17.14 10.72
N PRO A 130 10.37 -17.20 10.63
CA PRO A 130 9.68 -17.74 9.48
C PRO A 130 10.01 -16.95 8.22
N VAL A 131 10.22 -17.65 7.11
CA VAL A 131 10.44 -17.07 5.79
C VAL A 131 9.39 -17.60 4.85
N ARG A 132 8.66 -16.70 4.21
CA ARG A 132 7.71 -17.01 3.14
C ARG A 132 8.12 -16.24 1.89
N GLN A 133 8.33 -16.93 0.78
CA GLN A 133 8.65 -16.30 -0.49
C GLN A 133 7.57 -16.64 -1.51
N ASN A 134 6.98 -15.59 -2.07
CA ASN A 134 6.02 -15.72 -3.16
C ASN A 134 6.70 -16.22 -4.43
N PHE A 135 5.93 -16.80 -5.32
CA PHE A 135 6.35 -17.04 -6.70
C PHE A 135 6.07 -15.79 -7.56
N GLY A 136 6.57 -15.73 -8.78
CA GLY A 136 6.67 -14.55 -9.64
C GLY A 136 5.43 -13.70 -9.91
N GLU A 137 4.33 -13.89 -9.18
CA GLU A 137 3.13 -13.07 -9.35
C GLU A 137 3.29 -11.71 -8.68
N THR A 138 3.51 -10.71 -9.52
CA THR A 138 3.40 -9.29 -9.15
C THR A 138 2.05 -8.70 -9.57
N ILE A 139 1.13 -9.56 -10.02
CA ILE A 139 -0.20 -9.22 -10.50
C ILE A 139 -1.21 -10.10 -9.79
N GLY A 140 -2.18 -9.51 -9.11
CA GLY A 140 -3.22 -10.25 -8.42
C GLY A 140 -3.98 -9.42 -7.40
N ARG A 141 -5.21 -9.83 -7.11
CA ARG A 141 -6.08 -9.19 -6.12
C ARG A 141 -5.42 -9.10 -4.77
N ALA A 142 -5.56 -7.93 -4.16
CA ALA A 142 -5.12 -7.72 -2.80
C ALA A 142 -5.95 -6.63 -2.11
N PRO A 143 -6.32 -6.79 -0.83
CA PRO A 143 -7.05 -5.77 -0.11
C PRO A 143 -6.21 -4.49 -0.01
N ILE A 144 -6.87 -3.36 -0.16
CA ILE A 144 -6.30 -2.03 0.06
C ILE A 144 -7.24 -1.32 1.02
N ARG A 145 -6.71 -0.93 2.17
CA ARG A 145 -7.45 -0.15 3.14
C ARG A 145 -7.33 1.35 2.87
N ASP A 146 -6.11 1.81 2.65
CA ASP A 146 -5.75 3.21 2.47
C ASP A 146 -5.14 3.39 1.08
N LEU A 147 -5.94 3.92 0.14
CA LEU A 147 -5.60 4.09 -1.28
C LEU A 147 -5.26 5.56 -1.57
N MET A 148 -4.00 5.87 -1.83
CA MET A 148 -3.56 7.22 -2.23
C MET A 148 -3.73 7.43 -3.73
N LEU A 149 -4.40 8.50 -4.13
CA LEU A 149 -4.54 8.92 -5.53
C LEU A 149 -3.29 9.67 -5.99
N ILE A 150 -2.67 9.18 -7.05
CA ILE A 150 -1.46 9.73 -7.66
C ILE A 150 -1.83 10.35 -9.01
N TYR A 151 -2.00 11.67 -9.01
CA TYR A 151 -2.25 12.46 -10.20
C TYR A 151 -0.92 12.72 -10.93
N ASP A 152 -0.52 11.79 -11.78
CA ASP A 152 0.73 11.80 -12.55
C ASP A 152 0.46 11.78 -14.05
N GLY A 153 1.46 12.05 -14.88
CA GLY A 153 1.35 11.99 -16.33
C GLY A 153 0.79 13.24 -17.02
N TYR A 154 0.68 14.37 -16.30
CA TYR A 154 0.28 15.64 -16.88
C TYR A 154 1.42 16.33 -17.66
N ASP A 155 1.07 17.24 -18.57
CA ASP A 155 2.04 18.00 -19.40
C ASP A 155 2.72 19.15 -18.64
N ASP A 156 2.73 19.13 -17.33
CA ASP A 156 3.24 20.21 -16.47
C ASP A 156 4.71 20.01 -16.05
N GLY A 157 5.35 18.99 -16.56
CA GLY A 157 6.76 18.66 -16.29
C GLY A 157 7.05 18.13 -14.88
N ARG A 158 6.02 17.89 -14.07
CA ARG A 158 6.17 17.25 -12.76
C ARG A 158 6.37 15.76 -12.94
N ALA A 159 7.39 15.22 -12.29
CA ALA A 159 7.62 13.79 -12.21
C ALA A 159 7.43 13.32 -10.76
N PHE A 160 6.80 12.17 -10.60
CA PHE A 160 6.81 11.46 -9.33
C PHE A 160 8.06 10.59 -9.27
N ASP A 161 9.16 11.18 -8.78
CA ASP A 161 10.43 10.50 -8.56
C ASP A 161 10.47 9.76 -7.20
N ASP A 162 11.57 9.05 -6.95
CA ASP A 162 11.81 8.28 -5.72
C ASP A 162 11.68 9.14 -4.46
N LYS A 163 12.17 10.38 -4.48
CA LYS A 163 12.15 11.29 -3.33
C LYS A 163 10.74 11.74 -3.00
N ARG A 164 9.94 12.00 -4.04
CA ARG A 164 8.55 12.37 -3.86
C ARG A 164 7.74 11.19 -3.34
N PHE A 165 7.92 10.00 -3.90
CA PHE A 165 7.24 8.80 -3.38
C PHE A 165 7.63 8.43 -1.96
N ALA A 166 8.87 8.65 -1.54
CA ALA A 166 9.27 8.41 -0.16
C ALA A 166 8.37 9.16 0.84
N LYS A 167 7.99 10.41 0.53
CA LYS A 167 7.09 11.23 1.36
C LYS A 167 5.64 10.75 1.37
N TYR A 168 5.20 10.05 0.32
CA TYR A 168 3.88 9.43 0.26
C TYR A 168 3.86 8.04 0.90
N ALA A 169 4.99 7.34 0.87
CA ALA A 169 5.05 5.96 1.32
C ALA A 169 5.20 5.84 2.84
N ALA A 170 5.92 6.77 3.49
CA ALA A 170 6.17 6.72 4.91
C ALA A 170 6.10 8.10 5.57
N SER A 171 5.86 8.12 6.88
CA SER A 171 5.92 9.34 7.69
C SER A 171 7.37 9.86 7.80
N ASP A 172 7.50 11.19 7.94
CA ASP A 172 8.79 11.88 8.10
C ASP A 172 9.13 12.02 9.60
N ASP A 173 9.27 10.90 10.29
CA ASP A 173 9.55 10.80 11.71
C ASP A 173 10.90 10.09 11.94
N ASP A 174 11.47 10.23 13.15
CA ASP A 174 12.66 9.49 13.56
C ASP A 174 12.47 7.95 13.50
N ALA A 175 11.21 7.48 13.61
CA ALA A 175 10.81 6.09 13.44
C ALA A 175 9.71 6.01 12.36
N PRO A 176 10.06 6.05 11.07
CA PRO A 176 9.10 6.14 9.99
C PRO A 176 8.13 4.96 9.98
N GLN A 177 6.87 5.25 9.66
CA GLN A 177 5.80 4.26 9.54
C GLN A 177 5.17 4.34 8.15
N TRP A 178 4.70 3.20 7.63
CA TRP A 178 3.96 3.16 6.38
C TRP A 178 2.68 3.99 6.47
N LEU A 179 2.42 4.85 5.46
CA LEU A 179 1.23 5.70 5.39
C LEU A 179 0.09 5.03 4.63
N PHE A 180 0.37 4.54 3.42
CA PHE A 180 -0.64 3.95 2.53
C PHE A 180 -0.24 2.54 2.13
N ASP A 181 -1.21 1.69 1.87
CA ASP A 181 -0.98 0.35 1.39
C ASP A 181 -1.30 0.17 -0.10
N GLY A 182 -1.95 1.19 -0.74
CA GLY A 182 -2.23 1.23 -2.16
C GLY A 182 -2.05 2.61 -2.80
N TYR A 183 -1.77 2.62 -4.10
CA TYR A 183 -1.55 3.81 -4.92
C TYR A 183 -2.31 3.69 -6.23
N LEU A 184 -3.22 4.63 -6.49
CA LEU A 184 -4.00 4.73 -7.71
C LEU A 184 -3.35 5.76 -8.64
N PHE A 185 -2.80 5.31 -9.76
CA PHE A 185 -2.25 6.16 -10.80
C PHE A 185 -3.35 6.58 -11.77
N LEU A 186 -3.53 7.90 -11.94
CA LEU A 186 -4.56 8.44 -12.80
C LEU A 186 -4.14 9.77 -13.44
N THR A 187 -4.65 10.00 -14.66
CA THR A 187 -4.42 11.19 -15.47
C THR A 187 -5.73 11.61 -16.13
N ALA A 188 -6.21 12.82 -15.87
CA ALA A 188 -7.45 13.29 -16.48
C ALA A 188 -7.26 13.72 -17.94
N HIS A 189 -6.11 14.32 -18.25
CA HIS A 189 -5.78 14.79 -19.60
C HIS A 189 -4.27 14.84 -19.85
N ARG A 190 -3.85 14.63 -21.10
CA ARG A 190 -2.47 14.73 -21.56
C ARG A 190 -2.46 15.05 -23.06
N GLY A 191 -1.45 15.82 -23.56
CA GLY A 191 -1.33 16.17 -24.97
C GLY A 191 -2.53 16.96 -25.51
N GLY A 192 -3.21 17.73 -24.67
CA GLY A 192 -4.43 18.45 -25.03
C GLY A 192 -5.69 17.58 -25.14
N LYS A 193 -5.61 16.26 -24.90
CA LYS A 193 -6.71 15.30 -24.98
C LYS A 193 -7.17 14.85 -23.61
N SER A 194 -8.43 14.41 -23.53
CA SER A 194 -9.07 13.91 -22.31
C SER A 194 -9.18 12.40 -22.30
N PHE A 195 -8.93 11.79 -21.13
CA PHE A 195 -9.15 10.36 -20.87
C PHE A 195 -10.56 10.04 -20.36
N SER A 196 -11.42 11.06 -20.16
CA SER A 196 -12.84 10.89 -19.81
C SER A 196 -13.69 11.97 -20.45
N GLY A 197 -14.97 11.70 -20.64
CA GLY A 197 -15.97 12.67 -21.06
C GLY A 197 -16.12 13.84 -20.09
N GLY A 198 -16.73 14.95 -20.56
CA GLY A 198 -17.04 16.11 -19.71
C GLY A 198 -15.91 17.10 -19.45
N LEU A 199 -14.67 16.84 -19.88
CA LEU A 199 -13.52 17.75 -19.65
C LEU A 199 -13.34 18.82 -20.72
N ASN A 200 -14.28 19.01 -21.63
CA ASN A 200 -14.26 19.99 -22.71
C ASN A 200 -12.95 19.99 -23.54
N ARG A 201 -12.44 18.79 -23.82
CA ARG A 201 -11.24 18.51 -24.62
C ARG A 201 -11.55 17.40 -25.63
N PRO A 202 -10.83 17.29 -26.76
CA PRO A 202 -10.91 16.12 -27.64
C PRO A 202 -10.67 14.82 -26.88
N ALA A 203 -11.39 13.77 -27.25
CA ALA A 203 -11.19 12.44 -26.68
C ALA A 203 -9.79 11.88 -27.00
N SER A 204 -9.20 11.16 -26.07
CA SER A 204 -7.98 10.41 -26.28
C SER A 204 -8.23 9.19 -27.17
N ASN A 205 -7.25 8.81 -27.98
CA ASN A 205 -7.31 7.66 -28.86
C ASN A 205 -6.45 6.48 -28.32
N LYS A 206 -6.37 5.40 -29.08
CA LYS A 206 -5.63 4.20 -28.71
C LYS A 206 -4.15 4.48 -28.40
N GLN A 207 -3.49 5.31 -29.22
CA GLN A 207 -2.08 5.66 -29.01
C GLN A 207 -1.90 6.50 -27.75
N ASP A 208 -2.84 7.38 -27.40
CA ASP A 208 -2.81 8.14 -26.15
C ASP A 208 -2.95 7.22 -24.94
N TRP A 209 -3.79 6.16 -25.06
CA TRP A 209 -3.97 5.15 -24.02
C TRP A 209 -2.71 4.28 -23.81
N GLU A 210 -2.02 3.93 -24.91
CA GLU A 210 -0.72 3.27 -24.86
C GLU A 210 0.33 4.18 -24.21
N ALA A 211 0.41 5.43 -24.65
CA ALA A 211 1.41 6.38 -24.21
C ALA A 211 1.32 6.73 -22.71
N ILE A 212 0.11 6.76 -22.13
CA ILE A 212 -0.03 7.02 -20.69
C ILE A 212 0.42 5.84 -19.84
N VAL A 213 0.19 4.60 -20.29
CA VAL A 213 0.70 3.41 -19.60
C VAL A 213 2.21 3.29 -19.73
N ASP A 214 2.77 3.62 -20.91
CA ASP A 214 4.21 3.68 -21.13
C ASP A 214 4.86 4.73 -20.21
N PHE A 215 4.24 5.89 -20.05
CA PHE A 215 4.68 6.91 -19.12
C PHE A 215 4.70 6.40 -17.67
N TYR A 216 3.63 5.70 -17.22
CA TYR A 216 3.60 5.16 -15.86
C TYR A 216 4.64 4.09 -15.59
N LEU A 217 5.12 3.42 -16.62
CA LEU A 217 6.09 2.32 -16.53
C LEU A 217 7.49 2.71 -16.97
N GLU A 218 7.76 3.99 -17.24
CA GLU A 218 9.11 4.46 -17.57
C GLU A 218 10.03 4.41 -16.34
N ASP A 219 11.23 3.83 -16.51
CA ASP A 219 12.13 3.50 -15.41
C ASP A 219 12.54 4.66 -14.51
N THR A 220 12.48 5.90 -15.00
CA THR A 220 12.98 7.07 -14.29
C THR A 220 12.01 7.67 -13.27
N HIS A 221 10.71 7.39 -13.38
CA HIS A 221 9.66 8.01 -12.57
C HIS A 221 8.45 7.09 -12.39
N SER A 222 7.37 7.62 -11.82
CA SER A 222 6.05 6.99 -11.69
C SER A 222 6.11 5.62 -10.98
N ILE A 223 5.54 4.56 -11.53
CA ILE A 223 5.44 3.23 -10.88
C ILE A 223 6.81 2.63 -10.54
N PRO A 224 7.83 2.66 -11.41
CA PRO A 224 9.17 2.20 -11.06
C PRO A 224 9.83 3.01 -9.93
N ALA A 225 9.60 4.31 -9.88
CA ALA A 225 10.09 5.15 -8.79
C ALA A 225 9.41 4.80 -7.46
N LEU A 226 8.10 4.48 -7.47
CA LEU A 226 7.41 3.96 -6.29
C LEU A 226 8.04 2.65 -5.80
N ASP A 227 8.32 1.69 -6.69
CA ASP A 227 8.96 0.43 -6.31
C ASP A 227 10.31 0.65 -5.61
N ARG A 228 11.16 1.53 -6.18
CA ARG A 228 12.46 1.88 -5.57
C ARG A 228 12.31 2.59 -4.23
N ALA A 229 11.40 3.57 -4.13
CA ALA A 229 11.17 4.30 -2.88
C ALA A 229 10.68 3.38 -1.76
N VAL A 230 9.72 2.49 -2.06
CA VAL A 230 9.23 1.48 -1.11
C VAL A 230 10.34 0.52 -0.71
N GLY A 231 11.18 0.08 -1.66
CA GLY A 231 12.32 -0.79 -1.38
C GLY A 231 13.34 -0.15 -0.44
N ALA A 232 13.68 1.11 -0.64
CA ALA A 232 14.59 1.85 0.23
C ALA A 232 14.02 2.05 1.64
N LEU A 233 12.73 2.32 1.77
CA LEU A 233 12.04 2.50 3.05
C LEU A 233 11.84 1.18 3.81
N ARG A 234 11.63 0.08 3.12
CA ARG A 234 11.45 -1.24 3.73
C ARG A 234 12.62 -1.59 4.66
N ASP A 235 13.84 -1.34 4.20
CA ASP A 235 15.05 -1.66 4.96
C ASP A 235 15.24 -0.72 6.16
N GLN A 236 14.63 0.47 6.13
CA GLN A 236 14.64 1.42 7.23
C GLN A 236 13.55 1.13 8.27
N ILE A 237 12.33 0.85 7.81
CA ILE A 237 11.16 0.63 8.67
C ILE A 237 11.25 -0.73 9.35
N GLY A 238 11.76 -1.76 8.65
CA GLY A 238 11.85 -3.12 9.17
C GLY A 238 10.48 -3.78 9.38
N GLY A 239 10.48 -4.90 10.13
CA GLY A 239 9.26 -5.66 10.43
C GLY A 239 8.73 -6.48 9.23
N THR A 240 7.50 -6.98 9.36
CA THR A 240 6.83 -7.72 8.28
C THR A 240 6.48 -6.78 7.14
N PHE A 241 7.00 -7.07 5.96
CA PHE A 241 6.76 -6.27 4.78
C PHE A 241 5.70 -6.91 3.87
N HIS A 242 4.72 -6.11 3.47
CA HIS A 242 3.75 -6.44 2.42
C HIS A 242 3.95 -5.52 1.23
N ARG A 243 3.96 -6.07 0.02
CA ARG A 243 4.01 -5.27 -1.22
C ARG A 243 2.93 -4.21 -1.20
N ARG A 244 3.30 -2.98 -1.62
CA ARG A 244 2.34 -1.91 -1.85
C ARG A 244 1.57 -2.20 -3.13
N LYS A 245 0.28 -1.88 -3.13
CA LYS A 245 -0.62 -2.22 -4.23
C LYS A 245 -0.68 -1.05 -5.20
N VAL A 246 -0.65 -1.36 -6.47
CA VAL A 246 -0.83 -0.43 -7.57
C VAL A 246 -2.20 -0.67 -8.19
N VAL A 247 -2.93 0.40 -8.41
CA VAL A 247 -4.16 0.44 -9.19
C VAL A 247 -3.92 1.42 -10.33
N ILE A 248 -4.30 1.05 -11.54
CA ILE A 248 -4.14 1.92 -12.72
C ILE A 248 -5.53 2.29 -13.23
N PHE A 249 -5.73 3.57 -13.53
CA PHE A 249 -6.99 4.03 -14.10
C PHE A 249 -7.21 3.45 -15.49
N MET A 250 -8.45 3.27 -15.87
CA MET A 250 -8.86 2.91 -17.22
C MET A 250 -9.52 4.13 -17.88
N PRO A 251 -8.99 4.61 -19.02
CA PRO A 251 -9.64 5.67 -19.78
C PRO A 251 -11.05 5.29 -20.22
N GLU A 252 -11.91 6.28 -20.37
CA GLU A 252 -13.27 6.09 -20.85
C GLU A 252 -13.31 5.94 -22.38
N PRO A 253 -13.88 4.85 -22.92
CA PRO A 253 -14.25 4.80 -24.33
C PRO A 253 -15.48 5.72 -24.53
N GLN A 254 -15.22 6.98 -24.94
CA GLN A 254 -16.25 8.04 -24.98
C GLN A 254 -17.32 7.75 -26.02
N GLU A 255 -18.57 7.87 -25.61
CA GLU A 255 -19.71 7.57 -26.47
C GLU A 255 -19.69 8.37 -27.78
N GLY A 256 -19.88 7.68 -28.90
CA GLY A 256 -19.91 8.25 -30.24
C GLY A 256 -18.52 8.53 -30.85
N GLN A 257 -17.42 8.23 -30.16
CA GLN A 257 -16.09 8.35 -30.76
C GLN A 257 -15.84 7.25 -31.81
N THR A 258 -15.42 7.64 -33.03
CA THR A 258 -15.14 6.74 -34.14
C THR A 258 -13.70 6.78 -34.65
N ASP A 259 -12.86 7.66 -34.09
CA ASP A 259 -11.45 7.86 -34.44
C ASP A 259 -10.47 7.33 -33.37
N TRP A 260 -10.96 6.47 -32.47
CA TRP A 260 -10.13 5.93 -31.39
C TRP A 260 -8.99 5.03 -31.90
N GLY A 261 -9.23 4.22 -32.92
CA GLY A 261 -8.24 3.31 -33.51
C GLY A 261 -8.84 1.93 -33.83
N GLU A 262 -7.96 0.96 -34.03
CA GLU A 262 -8.33 -0.39 -34.48
C GLU A 262 -7.85 -1.47 -33.50
N ILE A 263 -8.62 -2.55 -33.39
CA ILE A 263 -8.24 -3.80 -32.74
C ILE A 263 -8.39 -4.92 -33.78
N ASP A 264 -7.33 -5.67 -34.03
CA ASP A 264 -7.27 -6.78 -35.01
C ASP A 264 -7.77 -6.39 -36.40
N GLY A 265 -7.42 -5.17 -36.84
CA GLY A 265 -7.80 -4.63 -38.15
C GLY A 265 -9.22 -4.14 -38.25
N LYS A 266 -10.00 -4.15 -37.15
CA LYS A 266 -11.35 -3.58 -37.08
C LYS A 266 -11.31 -2.22 -36.42
N ALA A 267 -11.75 -1.17 -37.11
CA ALA A 267 -11.93 0.16 -36.52
C ALA A 267 -13.03 0.12 -35.44
N MET A 268 -12.77 0.74 -34.30
CA MET A 268 -13.69 0.81 -33.16
C MET A 268 -14.66 1.97 -33.32
N ASP A 269 -15.95 1.69 -33.11
CA ASP A 269 -17.03 2.66 -33.08
C ASP A 269 -17.70 2.66 -31.71
N PHE A 270 -17.41 3.67 -30.90
CA PHE A 270 -17.90 3.77 -29.53
C PHE A 270 -19.37 4.23 -29.41
N SER A 271 -20.09 4.34 -30.53
CA SER A 271 -21.56 4.43 -30.49
C SER A 271 -22.21 3.10 -30.10
N ASN A 272 -21.46 1.97 -30.12
CA ASN A 272 -21.94 0.67 -29.67
C ASN A 272 -21.16 0.10 -28.49
N TYR A 273 -21.82 -0.65 -27.61
CA TYR A 273 -21.19 -1.26 -26.44
C TYR A 273 -20.16 -2.36 -26.74
N PRO A 274 -20.35 -3.25 -27.74
CA PRO A 274 -19.35 -4.25 -28.05
C PRO A 274 -17.95 -3.70 -28.32
N ASP A 275 -17.83 -2.59 -29.05
CA ASP A 275 -16.56 -1.97 -29.37
C ASP A 275 -15.96 -1.24 -28.15
N ARG A 276 -16.81 -0.63 -27.31
CA ARG A 276 -16.38 -0.06 -26.02
C ARG A 276 -15.84 -1.14 -25.08
N ILE A 277 -16.51 -2.30 -24.99
CA ILE A 277 -16.05 -3.45 -24.20
C ILE A 277 -14.72 -3.99 -24.76
N ALA A 278 -14.58 -4.09 -26.08
CA ALA A 278 -13.36 -4.55 -26.72
C ALA A 278 -12.17 -3.64 -26.39
N ALA A 279 -12.36 -2.31 -26.43
CA ALA A 279 -11.33 -1.35 -26.05
C ALA A 279 -10.93 -1.47 -24.57
N CYS A 280 -11.89 -1.63 -23.65
CA CYS A 280 -11.61 -1.86 -22.23
C CYS A 280 -10.79 -3.15 -22.02
N LYS A 281 -11.17 -4.25 -22.67
CA LYS A 281 -10.46 -5.53 -22.57
C LYS A 281 -9.04 -5.43 -23.11
N TRP A 282 -8.88 -4.81 -24.27
CA TRP A 282 -7.58 -4.56 -24.87
C TRP A 282 -6.68 -3.73 -23.91
N TYR A 283 -7.25 -2.70 -23.28
CA TYR A 283 -6.51 -1.88 -22.32
C TYR A 283 -6.05 -2.68 -21.11
N VAL A 284 -6.92 -3.53 -20.55
CA VAL A 284 -6.57 -4.39 -19.42
C VAL A 284 -5.43 -5.35 -19.78
N ASP A 285 -5.50 -5.99 -20.96
CA ASP A 285 -4.44 -6.89 -21.45
C ASP A 285 -3.12 -6.15 -21.59
N MET A 286 -3.13 -4.96 -22.21
CA MET A 286 -1.93 -4.13 -22.37
C MET A 286 -1.31 -3.72 -21.02
N VAL A 287 -2.13 -3.30 -20.06
CA VAL A 287 -1.64 -2.96 -18.71
C VAL A 287 -0.98 -4.16 -18.03
N VAL A 288 -1.65 -5.31 -18.04
CA VAL A 288 -1.13 -6.56 -17.46
C VAL A 288 0.17 -6.98 -18.13
N GLU A 289 0.21 -6.99 -19.46
CA GLU A 289 1.39 -7.39 -20.24
C GLU A 289 2.57 -6.46 -19.96
N LYS A 290 2.38 -5.14 -20.06
CA LYS A 290 3.43 -4.16 -19.82
C LYS A 290 3.93 -4.20 -18.37
N PHE A 291 3.03 -4.29 -17.39
CA PHE A 291 3.41 -4.40 -15.98
C PHE A 291 4.24 -5.67 -15.70
N ALA A 292 3.88 -6.79 -16.33
CA ALA A 292 4.58 -8.06 -16.16
C ALA A 292 6.01 -8.08 -16.77
N GLN A 293 6.36 -7.12 -17.64
CA GLN A 293 7.70 -6.99 -18.20
C GLN A 293 8.70 -6.38 -17.21
N HIS A 294 8.23 -5.79 -16.10
CA HIS A 294 9.06 -5.19 -15.07
C HIS A 294 9.30 -6.16 -13.90
N ASP A 295 10.53 -6.20 -13.39
CA ASP A 295 10.89 -6.97 -12.19
C ASP A 295 10.60 -6.17 -10.91
N PHE A 296 9.33 -5.84 -10.67
CA PHE A 296 8.91 -5.15 -9.46
C PHE A 296 9.02 -6.07 -8.24
N ARG A 297 9.63 -5.54 -7.17
CA ARG A 297 9.91 -6.30 -5.95
C ARG A 297 9.05 -5.89 -4.77
N ASN A 298 8.68 -4.63 -4.73
CA ASN A 298 8.07 -4.00 -3.55
C ASN A 298 6.61 -3.61 -3.79
N ILE A 299 6.14 -3.71 -5.04
CA ILE A 299 4.78 -3.37 -5.46
C ILE A 299 4.11 -4.54 -6.18
N GLN A 300 2.80 -4.43 -6.35
CA GLN A 300 1.94 -5.44 -6.99
C GLN A 300 0.78 -4.73 -7.69
N LEU A 301 0.54 -5.04 -8.95
CA LEU A 301 -0.68 -4.61 -9.64
C LEU A 301 -1.89 -5.37 -9.04
N ALA A 302 -2.76 -4.65 -8.37
CA ALA A 302 -3.89 -5.23 -7.64
C ALA A 302 -5.22 -4.96 -8.32
N GLY A 303 -5.34 -3.93 -9.15
CA GLY A 303 -6.63 -3.59 -9.72
C GLY A 303 -6.59 -2.54 -10.82
N ILE A 304 -7.75 -2.37 -11.41
CA ILE A 304 -8.07 -1.34 -12.39
C ILE A 304 -9.12 -0.40 -11.79
N TYR A 305 -8.99 0.89 -12.04
CA TYR A 305 -9.93 1.91 -11.61
C TYR A 305 -10.73 2.45 -12.80
N TRP A 306 -12.06 2.43 -12.68
CA TRP A 306 -12.95 3.09 -13.64
C TRP A 306 -12.98 4.58 -13.41
N PHE A 307 -12.50 5.35 -14.40
CA PHE A 307 -12.25 6.77 -14.22
C PHE A 307 -13.52 7.65 -14.19
N PRO A 308 -14.58 7.44 -15.00
CA PRO A 308 -15.79 8.24 -14.88
C PRO A 308 -16.47 8.10 -13.52
N GLU A 309 -16.75 9.22 -12.89
CA GLU A 309 -17.29 9.28 -11.52
C GLU A 309 -18.82 9.15 -11.46
N HIS A 310 -19.52 9.07 -12.59
CA HIS A 310 -20.98 8.95 -12.68
C HIS A 310 -21.42 7.62 -13.28
N GLY A 311 -22.65 7.16 -12.92
CA GLY A 311 -23.13 5.84 -13.28
C GLY A 311 -24.12 5.78 -14.45
N GLY A 312 -24.41 6.86 -15.15
CA GLY A 312 -25.56 6.96 -16.06
C GLY A 312 -25.61 5.94 -17.22
N PHE A 313 -24.48 5.41 -17.64
CA PHE A 313 -24.37 4.42 -18.73
C PHE A 313 -23.65 3.13 -18.31
N ILE A 314 -23.24 3.04 -17.08
CA ILE A 314 -22.41 1.95 -16.53
C ILE A 314 -23.11 0.59 -16.60
N SER A 315 -24.41 0.54 -16.34
CA SER A 315 -25.15 -0.71 -16.14
C SER A 315 -25.17 -1.63 -17.35
N THR A 316 -25.02 -1.11 -18.56
CA THR A 316 -25.24 -1.88 -19.79
C THR A 316 -24.04 -2.76 -20.17
N TYR A 317 -22.82 -2.31 -19.92
CA TYR A 317 -21.63 -3.08 -20.31
C TYR A 317 -20.61 -3.31 -19.18
N MET A 318 -20.68 -2.55 -18.06
CA MET A 318 -19.67 -2.59 -16.99
C MET A 318 -19.48 -3.97 -16.39
N LYS A 319 -20.56 -4.75 -16.25
CA LYS A 319 -20.44 -6.11 -15.73
C LYS A 319 -19.55 -7.01 -16.60
N GLN A 320 -19.60 -6.88 -17.93
CA GLN A 320 -18.73 -7.65 -18.82
C GLN A 320 -17.28 -7.19 -18.74
N VAL A 321 -17.02 -5.91 -18.51
CA VAL A 321 -15.69 -5.37 -18.26
C VAL A 321 -15.16 -5.88 -16.91
N ALA A 322 -16.00 -5.85 -15.87
CA ALA A 322 -15.67 -6.38 -14.56
C ALA A 322 -15.30 -7.87 -14.61
N GLU A 323 -16.13 -8.71 -15.25
CA GLU A 323 -15.86 -10.13 -15.42
C GLU A 323 -14.51 -10.37 -16.12
N TYR A 324 -14.14 -9.51 -17.09
CA TYR A 324 -12.85 -9.62 -17.75
C TYR A 324 -11.68 -9.24 -16.85
N ILE A 325 -11.79 -8.14 -16.10
CA ILE A 325 -10.79 -7.72 -15.11
C ILE A 325 -10.61 -8.84 -14.06
N HIS A 326 -11.69 -9.42 -13.58
CA HIS A 326 -11.67 -10.54 -12.64
C HIS A 326 -10.97 -11.78 -13.22
N SER A 327 -11.10 -12.03 -14.52
CA SER A 327 -10.41 -13.16 -15.19
C SER A 327 -8.89 -12.99 -15.21
N LYS A 328 -8.39 -11.74 -15.04
CA LYS A 328 -6.96 -11.43 -14.88
C LYS A 328 -6.52 -11.43 -13.41
N ASN A 329 -7.37 -11.88 -12.49
CA ASN A 329 -7.15 -11.85 -11.06
C ASN A 329 -6.89 -10.42 -10.51
N LEU A 330 -7.60 -9.42 -11.02
CA LEU A 330 -7.53 -8.02 -10.60
C LEU A 330 -8.85 -7.56 -10.00
N ASP A 331 -8.77 -6.59 -9.08
CA ASP A 331 -9.94 -5.90 -8.55
C ASP A 331 -10.40 -4.78 -9.49
N TYR A 332 -11.70 -4.51 -9.48
CA TYR A 332 -12.29 -3.38 -10.19
C TYR A 332 -12.78 -2.33 -9.19
N ARG A 333 -12.33 -1.07 -9.33
CA ARG A 333 -12.56 -0.02 -8.34
C ARG A 333 -13.23 1.20 -8.95
N TRP A 334 -14.01 1.92 -8.13
CA TRP A 334 -14.74 3.10 -8.55
C TRP A 334 -14.79 4.16 -7.43
N ILE A 335 -14.76 5.44 -7.81
CA ILE A 335 -14.85 6.57 -6.89
C ILE A 335 -15.93 7.52 -7.41
N PRO A 336 -17.23 7.26 -7.12
CA PRO A 336 -18.34 8.09 -7.57
C PRO A 336 -18.44 9.38 -6.77
N TYR A 337 -18.81 10.51 -7.45
CA TYR A 337 -19.05 11.77 -6.77
C TYR A 337 -20.36 11.74 -5.94
N TYR A 338 -20.50 12.67 -5.00
CA TYR A 338 -21.68 12.80 -4.16
C TYR A 338 -22.98 12.96 -4.97
N GLY A 339 -23.92 12.03 -4.78
CA GLY A 339 -25.16 11.99 -5.53
C GLY A 339 -25.05 11.44 -6.95
N ALA A 340 -23.91 10.84 -7.32
CA ALA A 340 -23.75 10.19 -8.61
C ALA A 340 -24.84 9.15 -8.83
N PHE A 341 -25.47 9.17 -10.03
CA PHE A 341 -26.51 8.19 -10.36
C PHE A 341 -25.94 6.77 -10.27
N GLY A 342 -26.64 5.90 -9.55
CA GLY A 342 -26.28 4.49 -9.43
C GLY A 342 -25.14 4.19 -8.46
N HIS A 343 -24.62 5.16 -7.70
CA HIS A 343 -23.53 4.95 -6.74
C HIS A 343 -23.82 3.82 -5.74
N ALA A 344 -25.05 3.74 -5.22
CA ALA A 344 -25.44 2.68 -4.28
C ALA A 344 -25.54 1.27 -4.91
N ASP A 345 -25.57 1.18 -6.23
CA ASP A 345 -25.69 -0.07 -6.99
C ASP A 345 -24.32 -0.60 -7.48
N TRP A 346 -23.21 -0.03 -7.02
CA TRP A 346 -21.87 -0.31 -7.47
C TRP A 346 -21.52 -1.82 -7.56
N LYS A 347 -21.95 -2.63 -6.60
CA LYS A 347 -21.76 -4.10 -6.63
C LYS A 347 -22.48 -4.77 -7.78
N LYS A 348 -23.65 -4.25 -8.18
CA LYS A 348 -24.41 -4.79 -9.32
C LYS A 348 -23.69 -4.57 -10.65
N TYR A 349 -22.81 -3.58 -10.72
CA TYR A 349 -21.98 -3.28 -11.89
C TYR A 349 -20.68 -4.11 -11.92
N GLY A 350 -20.40 -4.85 -10.86
CA GLY A 350 -19.24 -5.73 -10.77
C GLY A 350 -18.01 -5.11 -10.15
N PHE A 351 -18.10 -3.94 -9.54
CA PHE A 351 -16.99 -3.37 -8.77
C PHE A 351 -16.74 -4.18 -7.48
N ASP A 352 -15.48 -4.32 -7.12
CA ASP A 352 -15.06 -4.96 -5.86
C ASP A 352 -14.94 -3.94 -4.73
N TYR A 353 -14.63 -2.67 -5.07
CA TYR A 353 -14.51 -1.56 -4.14
C TYR A 353 -15.06 -0.29 -4.75
N ALA A 354 -15.79 0.48 -3.95
CA ALA A 354 -16.20 1.83 -4.29
C ALA A 354 -15.92 2.77 -3.12
N TYR A 355 -15.48 4.01 -3.42
CA TYR A 355 -15.17 5.04 -2.44
C TYR A 355 -16.02 6.27 -2.76
N TYR A 356 -16.90 6.67 -1.85
CA TYR A 356 -17.82 7.76 -2.09
C TYR A 356 -17.17 9.11 -1.83
N GLN A 357 -17.19 10.01 -2.82
CA GLN A 357 -16.64 11.36 -2.70
C GLN A 357 -17.67 12.29 -2.05
N PRO A 358 -17.41 12.92 -0.91
CA PRO A 358 -18.28 13.95 -0.35
C PRO A 358 -18.30 15.24 -1.15
N ASN A 359 -17.25 15.58 -1.90
CA ASN A 359 -17.07 16.84 -2.62
C ASN A 359 -17.32 18.09 -1.74
N TYR A 360 -16.88 18.01 -0.48
CA TYR A 360 -17.15 19.06 0.49
C TYR A 360 -16.16 20.21 0.44
N CYS A 361 -14.86 19.93 0.27
CA CYS A 361 -13.82 20.97 0.37
C CYS A 361 -13.88 21.99 -0.77
N PHE A 362 -14.37 21.63 -1.94
CA PHE A 362 -14.33 22.40 -3.19
C PHE A 362 -15.26 23.62 -3.24
N SER A 363 -16.13 23.84 -2.24
CA SER A 363 -17.00 25.00 -2.18
C SER A 363 -17.37 25.38 -0.76
N THR A 364 -17.20 26.67 -0.43
CA THR A 364 -17.60 27.23 0.89
C THR A 364 -19.11 27.22 1.11
N THR A 365 -19.91 27.07 0.04
CA THR A 365 -21.38 27.04 0.15
C THR A 365 -21.91 25.67 0.57
N ILE A 366 -21.10 24.61 0.49
CA ILE A 366 -21.48 23.27 0.90
C ILE A 366 -21.38 23.18 2.44
N PRO A 367 -22.48 22.85 3.15
CA PRO A 367 -22.47 22.78 4.61
C PRO A 367 -21.72 21.54 5.11
N ARG A 368 -21.15 21.62 6.32
CA ARG A 368 -20.44 20.48 6.96
C ARG A 368 -21.32 19.23 7.10
N GLN A 369 -22.66 19.40 7.15
CA GLN A 369 -23.61 18.28 7.16
C GLN A 369 -23.39 17.30 6.00
N ARG A 370 -22.92 17.78 4.84
CA ARG A 370 -22.55 16.94 3.68
C ARG A 370 -21.64 15.76 4.04
N LEU A 371 -20.68 15.96 4.96
CA LEU A 371 -19.75 14.90 5.37
C LEU A 371 -20.49 13.81 6.16
N TYR A 372 -21.41 14.18 7.05
CA TYR A 372 -22.24 13.22 7.79
C TYR A 372 -23.19 12.45 6.87
N ASP A 373 -23.81 13.16 5.93
CA ASP A 373 -24.71 12.56 4.95
C ASP A 373 -23.95 11.57 4.05
N ALA A 374 -22.78 11.95 3.55
CA ALA A 374 -21.92 11.08 2.75
C ALA A 374 -21.47 9.83 3.52
N CYS A 375 -21.11 9.98 4.80
CA CYS A 375 -20.78 8.83 5.65
C CYS A 375 -21.97 7.88 5.81
N ALA A 376 -23.19 8.43 6.06
CA ALA A 376 -24.38 7.62 6.21
C ALA A 376 -24.74 6.86 4.92
N GLU A 377 -24.65 7.53 3.76
CA GLU A 377 -24.90 6.92 2.46
C GLU A 377 -23.85 5.83 2.15
N ALA A 378 -22.56 6.12 2.34
CA ALA A 378 -21.49 5.16 2.10
C ALA A 378 -21.64 3.90 2.96
N LEU A 379 -21.89 4.06 4.27
CA LEU A 379 -22.12 2.94 5.17
C LEU A 379 -23.36 2.12 4.79
N SER A 380 -24.45 2.77 4.38
CA SER A 380 -25.68 2.08 3.95
C SER A 380 -25.49 1.26 2.67
N ALA A 381 -24.58 1.69 1.79
CA ALA A 381 -24.26 1.04 0.52
C ALA A 381 -23.02 0.14 0.60
N ASP A 382 -22.42 -0.04 1.78
CA ASP A 382 -21.20 -0.80 2.02
C ASP A 382 -20.02 -0.30 1.14
N MET A 383 -19.88 1.02 1.08
CA MET A 383 -18.82 1.72 0.36
C MET A 383 -17.74 2.22 1.33
N GLY A 384 -16.54 2.40 0.82
CA GLY A 384 -15.52 3.25 1.42
C GLY A 384 -15.84 4.74 1.22
N LEU A 385 -14.95 5.59 1.67
CA LEU A 385 -15.07 7.05 1.57
C LEU A 385 -13.79 7.67 1.02
N GLU A 386 -13.91 8.80 0.35
CA GLU A 386 -12.77 9.61 -0.03
C GLU A 386 -12.50 10.69 1.03
N VAL A 387 -11.22 10.89 1.34
CA VAL A 387 -10.71 12.04 2.08
C VAL A 387 -10.14 13.01 1.04
N GLU A 388 -10.79 14.16 0.89
CA GLU A 388 -10.39 15.15 -0.11
C GLU A 388 -9.59 16.27 0.55
N PHE A 389 -8.37 16.48 0.06
CA PHE A 389 -7.44 17.47 0.57
C PHE A 389 -6.87 18.28 -0.58
N ASP A 390 -7.26 19.56 -0.70
CA ASP A 390 -6.78 20.42 -1.76
C ASP A 390 -6.29 21.76 -1.18
N SER A 391 -5.02 22.09 -1.44
CA SER A 391 -4.37 23.31 -0.94
C SER A 391 -4.96 24.61 -1.50
N ASN A 392 -5.75 24.54 -2.57
CA ASN A 392 -6.46 25.69 -3.13
C ASN A 392 -7.67 26.12 -2.30
N TYR A 393 -8.07 25.32 -1.31
CA TYR A 393 -9.24 25.56 -0.47
C TYR A 393 -8.86 25.75 0.99
N ALA A 394 -9.78 26.30 1.78
CA ALA A 394 -9.54 26.61 3.19
C ALA A 394 -9.13 25.36 3.98
N PHE A 395 -8.07 25.49 4.76
CA PHE A 395 -7.49 24.38 5.55
C PHE A 395 -8.51 23.73 6.48
N GLU A 396 -9.39 24.51 7.12
CA GLU A 396 -10.42 24.04 8.01
C GLU A 396 -11.42 23.11 7.31
N ARG A 397 -11.65 23.33 6.01
CA ARG A 397 -12.53 22.46 5.22
C ARG A 397 -11.86 21.13 4.92
N ASN A 398 -10.57 21.16 4.65
CA ASN A 398 -9.79 19.94 4.42
C ASN A 398 -9.71 19.10 5.70
N VAL A 399 -9.46 19.72 6.85
CA VAL A 399 -9.37 19.02 8.14
C VAL A 399 -10.72 18.46 8.59
N ALA A 400 -11.82 19.08 8.19
CA ALA A 400 -13.17 18.65 8.58
C ALA A 400 -13.51 17.18 8.21
N TYR A 401 -12.88 16.63 7.15
CA TYR A 401 -13.01 15.21 6.81
C TYR A 401 -12.48 14.32 7.94
N ILE A 402 -11.25 14.62 8.39
CA ILE A 402 -10.61 13.84 9.46
C ILE A 402 -11.42 13.91 10.75
N ASP A 403 -11.87 15.12 11.12
CA ASP A 403 -12.66 15.32 12.35
C ASP A 403 -13.95 14.50 12.34
N VAL A 404 -14.71 14.58 11.22
CA VAL A 404 -16.00 13.85 11.10
C VAL A 404 -15.77 12.34 10.99
N TYR A 405 -14.75 11.92 10.26
CA TYR A 405 -14.45 10.49 10.08
C TYR A 405 -13.93 9.86 11.38
N GLU A 406 -13.17 10.61 12.19
CA GLU A 406 -12.76 10.19 13.53
C GLU A 406 -13.96 10.08 14.46
N GLU A 407 -14.82 11.12 14.51
CA GLU A 407 -16.05 11.16 15.32
C GLU A 407 -16.96 9.95 15.04
N LEU A 408 -17.09 9.57 13.77
CA LEU A 408 -17.95 8.46 13.34
C LEU A 408 -17.25 7.09 13.34
N GLY A 409 -15.95 7.03 13.67
CA GLY A 409 -15.15 5.81 13.67
C GLY A 409 -14.90 5.26 12.25
N ILE A 410 -15.00 6.09 11.23
CA ILE A 410 -14.76 5.74 9.82
C ILE A 410 -13.29 5.44 9.58
N LEU A 411 -12.37 6.22 10.15
CA LEU A 411 -10.93 6.06 9.97
C LEU A 411 -10.42 4.67 10.36
N GLU A 412 -11.10 3.99 11.27
CA GLU A 412 -10.71 2.66 11.76
C GLU A 412 -11.41 1.51 11.01
N LYS A 413 -12.62 1.74 10.53
CA LYS A 413 -13.53 0.67 10.08
C LYS A 413 -13.71 0.60 8.58
N SER A 414 -13.47 1.70 7.85
CA SER A 414 -13.75 1.80 6.42
C SER A 414 -12.47 1.76 5.58
N ASN A 415 -12.59 1.31 4.34
CA ASN A 415 -11.57 1.55 3.34
C ASN A 415 -11.63 3.01 2.91
N LEU A 416 -10.47 3.64 2.75
CA LEU A 416 -10.37 5.05 2.41
C LEU A 416 -9.58 5.27 1.13
N ALA A 417 -10.04 6.20 0.29
CA ALA A 417 -9.27 6.79 -0.78
C ALA A 417 -8.83 8.20 -0.35
N TYR A 418 -7.66 8.64 -0.79
CA TYR A 418 -7.10 9.93 -0.39
C TYR A 418 -6.78 10.74 -1.63
N TYR A 419 -7.51 11.83 -1.82
CA TYR A 419 -7.27 12.83 -2.83
C TYR A 419 -6.40 13.96 -2.26
N GLY A 420 -5.24 14.19 -2.83
CA GLY A 420 -4.31 15.24 -2.42
C GLY A 420 -4.30 16.46 -3.35
N GLY A 421 -5.26 16.58 -4.27
CA GLY A 421 -5.27 17.61 -5.30
C GLY A 421 -4.21 17.41 -6.39
N THR A 422 -4.41 18.05 -7.52
CA THR A 422 -3.41 18.05 -8.61
C THR A 422 -2.21 18.96 -8.31
N SER A 423 -2.35 19.84 -7.33
CA SER A 423 -1.34 20.84 -6.92
C SER A 423 -0.68 20.53 -5.58
N PHE A 424 -1.03 19.42 -4.95
CA PHE A 424 -0.56 19.09 -3.61
C PHE A 424 0.93 18.78 -3.62
N TYR A 425 1.72 19.68 -3.07
CA TYR A 425 3.12 19.45 -2.72
C TYR A 425 3.19 19.02 -1.25
N ILE A 426 3.52 17.77 -1.00
CA ILE A 426 4.11 17.39 0.26
C ILE A 426 5.55 17.90 0.19
N GLY A 427 5.74 19.14 0.62
CA GLY A 427 7.01 19.87 0.59
C GLY A 427 7.89 19.54 1.76
#